data_c0cb005250a5d1dcb454803220ee764f
#
_entry.id   c0cb005250a5d1dcb454803220ee764f
#
_cell.length_a   1.000
_cell.length_b   1.000
_cell.length_c   1.000
_cell.angle_alpha   90.00
_cell.angle_beta   90.00
_cell.angle_gamma   90.00
#
_symmetry.space_group_name_H-M   'P 1'
#
loop_
_entity.id
_entity.type
_entity.pdbx_description
1 polymer ?
#
loop_
_entity_poly.entity_id
_entity_poly.type
_entity_poly.pdbx_seq_one_letter_code
_entity_poly.pdbx_strand_id
1 'polypeptide(L)'
;IAIISAILSAAIIYIPRKKIKLNEFCDLWIQGFADSVSALAIIVAALWMRQASADLNLPEYIIGLVEPFVTPHIYPMIAFLVVAVLGFITGSNWGIPAVCAPIIIPLGAACGANLLSVMAAIVCGGTFCSHACFYSDATVITSASCGIENMDHVYSQLPYTIISAVIASILFLVSGYLF
;
A
#
# COMPACT_ATOMS: atom_id res chain seq x y z
N ILE A 1 19.16 -1.19 11.90
CA ILE A 1 20.50 -1.04 11.27
C ILE A 1 20.46 0.00 10.17
N ALA A 2 19.54 -0.08 9.15
CA ALA A 2 19.50 0.84 8.01
C ALA A 2 19.35 2.32 8.41
N ILE A 3 18.46 2.65 9.35
CA ILE A 3 18.25 4.03 9.82
C ILE A 3 19.51 4.57 10.51
N ILE A 4 20.10 3.79 11.38
CA ILE A 4 21.33 4.20 12.10
C ILE A 4 22.47 4.40 11.10
N SER A 5 22.63 3.51 10.12
CA SER A 5 23.68 3.67 9.10
C SER A 5 23.43 4.89 8.21
N ALA A 6 22.18 5.24 7.89
CA ALA A 6 21.85 6.44 7.15
C ALA A 6 22.20 7.73 7.93
N ILE A 7 21.86 7.78 9.23
CA ILE A 7 22.20 8.91 10.11
C ILE A 7 23.72 9.07 10.26
N LEU A 8 24.43 7.95 10.50
CA LEU A 8 25.88 7.96 10.59
C LEU A 8 26.54 8.39 9.28
N SER A 9 26.05 7.92 8.15
CA SER A 9 26.55 8.32 6.83
C SER A 9 26.35 9.82 6.59
N ALA A 10 25.17 10.36 6.93
CA ALA A 10 24.90 11.78 6.84
C ALA A 10 25.86 12.58 7.74
N ALA A 11 26.05 12.17 8.99
CA ALA A 11 26.98 12.82 9.92
C ALA A 11 28.41 12.82 9.37
N ILE A 12 28.91 11.68 8.87
CA ILE A 12 30.27 11.53 8.31
C ILE A 12 30.47 12.39 7.05
N ILE A 13 29.41 12.60 6.25
CA ILE A 13 29.50 13.39 5.02
C ILE A 13 29.42 14.89 5.30
N TYR A 14 28.52 15.35 6.15
CA TYR A 14 28.20 16.77 6.31
C TYR A 14 29.05 17.45 7.36
N ILE A 15 29.38 16.80 8.49
CA ILE A 15 30.16 17.41 9.59
C ILE A 15 31.61 17.69 9.17
N PRO A 16 32.38 16.75 8.59
CA PRO A 16 33.78 17.03 8.22
C PRO A 16 33.91 18.07 7.09
N ARG A 17 32.88 18.16 6.24
CA ARG A 17 32.82 19.18 5.18
C ARG A 17 32.44 20.58 5.69
N LYS A 18 32.30 20.74 6.99
CA LYS A 18 31.91 22.01 7.65
C LYS A 18 30.63 22.65 7.09
N LYS A 19 29.75 21.84 6.47
CA LYS A 19 28.47 22.32 5.96
C LYS A 19 27.45 22.49 7.06
N ILE A 20 27.55 21.70 8.14
CA ILE A 20 26.64 21.73 9.29
C ILE A 20 27.48 21.51 10.54
N LYS A 21 27.23 22.28 11.61
CA LYS A 21 27.86 22.07 12.92
C LYS A 21 27.20 20.90 13.63
N LEU A 22 27.92 20.24 14.55
CA LEU A 22 27.39 19.09 15.28
C LEU A 22 26.10 19.44 16.06
N ASN A 23 26.06 20.59 16.70
CA ASN A 23 24.86 21.03 17.42
C ASN A 23 23.67 21.26 16.47
N GLU A 24 23.91 21.91 15.36
CA GLU A 24 22.91 22.13 14.31
C GLU A 24 22.40 20.80 13.70
N PHE A 25 23.28 19.82 13.53
CA PHE A 25 22.90 18.48 13.10
C PHE A 25 21.96 17.79 14.10
N CYS A 26 22.23 17.91 15.40
CA CYS A 26 21.39 17.37 16.46
C CYS A 26 20.02 18.09 16.52
N ASP A 27 20.01 19.42 16.38
CA ASP A 27 18.78 20.22 16.38
C ASP A 27 17.89 19.88 15.19
N LEU A 28 18.46 19.77 13.99
CA LEU A 28 17.75 19.35 12.77
C LEU A 28 17.17 17.93 12.91
N TRP A 29 17.90 17.05 13.59
CA TRP A 29 17.42 15.69 13.83
C TRP A 29 16.22 15.65 14.77
N ILE A 30 16.26 16.44 15.86
CA ILE A 30 15.15 16.60 16.82
C ILE A 30 13.95 17.24 16.13
N GLN A 31 14.16 18.26 15.32
CA GLN A 31 13.10 18.92 14.55
C GLN A 31 12.45 17.95 13.55
N GLY A 32 13.24 17.19 12.78
CA GLY A 32 12.71 16.17 11.87
C GLY A 32 11.89 15.10 12.58
N PHE A 33 12.25 14.75 13.81
CA PHE A 33 11.47 13.86 14.64
C PHE A 33 10.13 14.49 15.06
N ALA A 34 10.14 15.74 15.48
CA ALA A 34 8.94 16.49 15.85
C ALA A 34 7.99 16.65 14.66
N ASP A 35 8.51 16.96 13.48
CA ASP A 35 7.73 17.10 12.24
C ASP A 35 7.07 15.76 11.81
N SER A 36 7.69 14.63 12.19
CA SER A 36 7.16 13.29 11.87
C SER A 36 6.02 12.85 12.80
N VAL A 37 5.72 13.53 13.88
CA VAL A 37 4.70 13.10 14.87
C VAL A 37 3.31 13.03 14.25
N SER A 38 2.93 13.97 13.39
CA SER A 38 1.63 13.97 12.69
C SER A 38 1.50 12.74 11.78
N ALA A 39 2.56 12.42 11.03
CA ALA A 39 2.60 11.25 10.16
C ALA A 39 2.48 9.95 10.97
N LEU A 40 3.18 9.85 12.09
CA LEU A 40 3.10 8.69 13.00
C LEU A 40 1.71 8.52 13.60
N ALA A 41 1.03 9.61 13.96
CA ALA A 41 -0.34 9.56 14.48
C ALA A 41 -1.32 8.98 13.44
N ILE A 42 -1.22 9.37 12.17
CA ILE A 42 -2.04 8.83 11.08
C ILE A 42 -1.75 7.33 10.89
N ILE A 43 -0.48 6.92 10.91
CA ILE A 43 -0.09 5.52 10.77
C ILE A 43 -0.65 4.67 11.93
N VAL A 44 -0.60 5.16 13.16
CA VAL A 44 -1.18 4.46 14.33
C VAL A 44 -2.68 4.31 14.17
N ALA A 45 -3.39 5.36 13.76
CA ALA A 45 -4.83 5.29 13.50
C ALA A 45 -5.18 4.28 12.38
N ALA A 46 -4.37 4.26 11.31
CA ALA A 46 -4.51 3.28 10.23
C ALA A 46 -4.28 1.83 10.68
N LEU A 47 -3.34 1.61 11.61
CA LEU A 47 -3.13 0.28 12.21
C LEU A 47 -4.35 -0.18 13.03
N TRP A 48 -4.97 0.73 13.78
CA TRP A 48 -6.20 0.40 14.52
C TRP A 48 -7.36 0.08 13.59
N MET A 49 -7.52 0.84 12.49
CA MET A 49 -8.53 0.58 11.47
C MET A 49 -8.33 -0.79 10.81
N ARG A 50 -7.07 -1.16 10.52
CA ARG A 50 -6.71 -2.49 10.01
C ARG A 50 -7.12 -3.59 10.99
N GLN A 51 -6.79 -3.43 12.27
CA GLN A 51 -7.16 -4.41 13.29
C GLN A 51 -8.68 -4.56 13.41
N ALA A 52 -9.42 -3.46 13.46
CA ALA A 52 -10.88 -3.48 13.49
C ALA A 52 -11.49 -4.17 12.26
N SER A 53 -10.93 -3.94 11.07
CA SER A 53 -11.37 -4.61 9.83
C SER A 53 -11.13 -6.12 9.88
N ALA A 54 -10.01 -6.55 10.46
CA ALA A 54 -9.70 -7.98 10.65
C ALA A 54 -10.65 -8.62 11.69
N ASP A 55 -10.91 -7.95 12.81
CA ASP A 55 -11.82 -8.43 13.85
C ASP A 55 -13.27 -8.59 13.35
N LEU A 56 -13.66 -7.78 12.35
CA LEU A 56 -14.95 -7.85 11.67
C LEU A 56 -15.00 -8.90 10.54
N ASN A 57 -13.91 -9.61 10.28
CA ASN A 57 -13.76 -10.53 9.14
C ASN A 57 -14.16 -9.89 7.79
N LEU A 58 -13.82 -8.60 7.62
CA LEU A 58 -14.18 -7.85 6.42
C LEU A 58 -13.67 -8.48 5.11
N PRO A 59 -12.43 -9.02 5.04
CA PRO A 59 -11.95 -9.68 3.84
C PRO A 59 -12.79 -10.89 3.43
N GLU A 60 -13.10 -11.78 4.38
CA GLU A 60 -13.91 -12.97 4.14
C GLU A 60 -15.33 -12.62 3.69
N TYR A 61 -15.91 -11.60 4.30
CA TYR A 61 -17.24 -11.11 3.92
C TYR A 61 -17.28 -10.61 2.47
N ILE A 62 -16.32 -9.79 2.07
CA ILE A 62 -16.25 -9.24 0.70
C ILE A 62 -15.98 -10.35 -0.32
N ILE A 63 -15.08 -11.29 -0.01
CA ILE A 63 -14.80 -12.42 -0.90
C ILE A 63 -16.05 -13.28 -1.09
N GLY A 64 -16.79 -13.59 -0.02
CA GLY A 64 -18.04 -14.33 -0.08
C GLY A 64 -19.13 -13.66 -0.90
N LEU A 65 -19.19 -12.32 -0.96
CA LEU A 65 -20.09 -11.58 -1.82
C LEU A 65 -19.75 -11.73 -3.31
N VAL A 66 -18.49 -11.89 -3.64
CA VAL A 66 -17.99 -11.93 -5.03
C VAL A 66 -17.99 -13.36 -5.58
N GLU A 67 -17.85 -14.37 -4.72
CA GLU A 67 -17.75 -15.79 -5.10
C GLU A 67 -18.83 -16.26 -6.13
N PRO A 68 -20.13 -15.88 -6.01
CA PRO A 68 -21.15 -16.32 -6.97
C PRO A 68 -20.98 -15.80 -8.40
N PHE A 69 -20.17 -14.75 -8.59
CA PHE A 69 -19.95 -14.09 -9.88
C PHE A 69 -18.66 -14.52 -10.56
N VAL A 70 -17.94 -15.46 -9.95
CA VAL A 70 -16.60 -15.86 -10.39
C VAL A 70 -16.67 -16.84 -11.55
N THR A 71 -16.00 -16.48 -12.65
CA THR A 71 -15.63 -17.38 -13.73
C THR A 71 -14.11 -17.44 -13.87
N PRO A 72 -13.50 -18.56 -14.32
CA PRO A 72 -12.04 -18.70 -14.40
C PRO A 72 -11.35 -17.54 -15.09
N HIS A 73 -11.93 -17.05 -16.18
CA HIS A 73 -11.34 -16.01 -17.02
C HIS A 73 -11.41 -14.60 -16.40
N ILE A 74 -12.43 -14.32 -15.58
CA ILE A 74 -12.63 -13.01 -14.95
C ILE A 74 -11.95 -12.96 -13.57
N TYR A 75 -11.61 -14.12 -13.02
CA TYR A 75 -11.12 -14.23 -11.64
C TYR A 75 -9.90 -13.36 -11.31
N PRO A 76 -8.85 -13.28 -12.15
CA PRO A 76 -7.69 -12.42 -11.83
C PRO A 76 -8.07 -10.93 -11.73
N MET A 77 -8.97 -10.46 -12.59
CA MET A 77 -9.47 -9.08 -12.51
C MET A 77 -10.26 -8.84 -11.20
N ILE A 78 -11.14 -9.77 -10.83
CA ILE A 78 -11.92 -9.70 -9.59
C ILE A 78 -10.98 -9.71 -8.38
N ALA A 79 -9.99 -10.60 -8.36
CA ALA A 79 -9.00 -10.68 -7.29
C ALA A 79 -8.25 -9.33 -7.11
N PHE A 80 -7.84 -8.70 -8.22
CA PHE A 80 -7.24 -7.38 -8.21
C PHE A 80 -8.17 -6.33 -7.58
N LEU A 81 -9.42 -6.24 -8.05
CA LEU A 81 -10.40 -5.25 -7.57
C LEU A 81 -10.74 -5.44 -6.10
N VAL A 82 -10.95 -6.68 -5.66
CA VAL A 82 -11.24 -6.99 -4.25
C VAL A 82 -10.08 -6.54 -3.35
N VAL A 83 -8.85 -6.91 -3.70
CA VAL A 83 -7.68 -6.54 -2.91
C VAL A 83 -7.44 -5.02 -2.96
N ALA A 84 -7.67 -4.38 -4.10
CA ALA A 84 -7.54 -2.94 -4.26
C ALA A 84 -8.54 -2.17 -3.37
N VAL A 85 -9.82 -2.59 -3.37
CA VAL A 85 -10.88 -1.98 -2.54
C VAL A 85 -10.61 -2.21 -1.06
N LEU A 86 -10.29 -3.45 -0.66
CA LEU A 86 -9.95 -3.78 0.73
C LEU A 86 -8.71 -3.01 1.21
N GLY A 87 -7.69 -2.96 0.37
CA GLY A 87 -6.48 -2.21 0.65
C GLY A 87 -6.76 -0.72 0.80
N PHE A 88 -7.59 -0.14 -0.08
CA PHE A 88 -8.00 1.26 0.01
C PHE A 88 -8.75 1.57 1.32
N ILE A 89 -9.70 0.70 1.72
CA ILE A 89 -10.48 0.85 2.96
C ILE A 89 -9.59 0.70 4.21
N THR A 90 -8.58 -0.16 4.17
CA THR A 90 -7.75 -0.46 5.35
C THR A 90 -6.44 0.32 5.40
N GLY A 91 -6.04 0.95 4.30
CA GLY A 91 -4.77 1.66 4.18
C GLY A 91 -3.53 0.75 4.19
N SER A 92 -3.70 -0.57 4.05
CA SER A 92 -2.63 -1.54 4.20
C SER A 92 -2.23 -2.20 2.88
N ASN A 93 -1.07 -1.81 2.36
CA ASN A 93 -0.52 -2.36 1.13
C ASN A 93 0.06 -3.79 1.28
N TRP A 94 0.56 -4.14 2.45
CA TRP A 94 1.15 -5.46 2.73
C TRP A 94 0.22 -6.39 3.49
N GLY A 95 -0.56 -5.84 4.43
CA GLY A 95 -1.43 -6.62 5.30
C GLY A 95 -2.58 -7.28 4.53
N ILE A 96 -3.25 -6.54 3.65
CA ILE A 96 -4.40 -7.07 2.91
C ILE A 96 -4.00 -8.17 1.92
N PRO A 97 -2.96 -8.04 1.09
CA PRO A 97 -2.48 -9.17 0.30
C PRO A 97 -2.18 -10.42 1.13
N ALA A 98 -1.56 -10.26 2.30
CA ALA A 98 -1.23 -11.39 3.18
C ALA A 98 -2.47 -12.09 3.75
N VAL A 99 -3.53 -11.34 4.08
CA VAL A 99 -4.80 -11.91 4.59
C VAL A 99 -5.63 -12.49 3.45
N CYS A 100 -5.68 -11.85 2.30
CA CYS A 100 -6.51 -12.29 1.17
C CYS A 100 -5.90 -13.48 0.41
N ALA A 101 -4.57 -13.57 0.31
CA ALA A 101 -3.91 -14.62 -0.47
C ALA A 101 -4.31 -16.06 -0.06
N PRO A 102 -4.38 -16.43 1.25
CA PRO A 102 -4.80 -17.76 1.66
C PRO A 102 -6.23 -18.13 1.26
N ILE A 103 -7.07 -17.15 0.94
CA ILE A 103 -8.46 -17.36 0.55
C ILE A 103 -8.58 -17.30 -0.97
N ILE A 104 -8.03 -16.23 -1.59
CA ILE A 104 -8.17 -15.97 -3.02
C ILE A 104 -7.42 -17.02 -3.86
N ILE A 105 -6.22 -17.47 -3.45
CA ILE A 105 -5.42 -18.41 -4.22
C ILE A 105 -6.10 -19.80 -4.28
N PRO A 106 -6.55 -20.43 -3.19
CA PRO A 106 -7.26 -21.71 -3.25
C PRO A 106 -8.58 -21.64 -4.03
N LEU A 107 -9.33 -20.51 -3.88
CA LEU A 107 -10.56 -20.31 -4.63
C LEU A 107 -10.27 -20.21 -6.15
N GLY A 108 -9.24 -19.47 -6.54
CA GLY A 108 -8.78 -19.39 -7.92
C GLY A 108 -8.38 -20.75 -8.49
N ALA A 109 -7.68 -21.57 -7.69
CA ALA A 109 -7.35 -22.95 -8.06
C ALA A 109 -8.59 -23.83 -8.25
N ALA A 110 -9.56 -23.73 -7.36
CA ALA A 110 -10.81 -24.47 -7.44
C ALA A 110 -11.65 -24.08 -8.67
N CYS A 111 -11.63 -22.81 -9.06
CA CYS A 111 -12.30 -22.31 -10.25
C CYS A 111 -11.52 -22.60 -11.57
N GLY A 112 -10.29 -23.09 -11.49
CA GLY A 112 -9.45 -23.33 -12.68
C GLY A 112 -8.81 -22.07 -13.27
N ALA A 113 -8.70 -20.99 -12.50
CA ALA A 113 -8.05 -19.75 -12.92
C ALA A 113 -6.52 -19.90 -12.96
N ASN A 114 -5.86 -19.10 -13.80
CA ASN A 114 -4.40 -19.05 -13.84
C ASN A 114 -3.84 -18.46 -12.53
N LEU A 115 -3.21 -19.30 -11.72
CA LEU A 115 -2.71 -18.92 -10.39
C LEU A 115 -1.61 -17.84 -10.44
N LEU A 116 -0.81 -17.81 -11.50
CA LEU A 116 0.23 -16.78 -11.64
C LEU A 116 -0.41 -15.41 -11.83
N SER A 117 -1.45 -15.31 -12.66
CA SER A 117 -2.22 -14.08 -12.86
C SER A 117 -2.95 -13.66 -11.57
N VAL A 118 -3.49 -14.63 -10.82
CA VAL A 118 -4.15 -14.37 -9.53
C VAL A 118 -3.17 -13.82 -8.49
N MET A 119 -1.99 -14.42 -8.34
CA MET A 119 -0.96 -13.94 -7.43
C MET A 119 -0.47 -12.54 -7.82
N ALA A 120 -0.25 -12.29 -9.11
CA ALA A 120 0.10 -10.96 -9.61
C ALA A 120 -1.01 -9.94 -9.30
N ALA A 121 -2.28 -10.31 -9.48
CA ALA A 121 -3.43 -9.47 -9.18
C ALA A 121 -3.51 -9.06 -7.70
N ILE A 122 -3.24 -9.99 -6.77
CA ILE A 122 -3.20 -9.71 -5.33
C ILE A 122 -2.11 -8.68 -5.00
N VAL A 123 -0.91 -8.85 -5.53
CA VAL A 123 0.21 -7.92 -5.29
C VAL A 123 -0.08 -6.55 -5.88
N CYS A 124 -0.59 -6.49 -7.12
CA CYS A 124 -0.95 -5.24 -7.77
C CYS A 124 -2.09 -4.51 -7.05
N GLY A 125 -3.09 -5.23 -6.53
CA GLY A 125 -4.16 -4.66 -5.72
C GLY A 125 -3.64 -4.01 -4.44
N GLY A 126 -2.70 -4.65 -3.75
CA GLY A 126 -2.00 -4.07 -2.60
C GLY A 126 -1.20 -2.81 -2.98
N THR A 127 -0.52 -2.82 -4.11
CA THR A 127 0.24 -1.66 -4.61
C THR A 127 -0.69 -0.48 -4.95
N PHE A 128 -1.87 -0.74 -5.52
CA PHE A 128 -2.88 0.30 -5.74
C PHE A 128 -3.22 1.04 -4.44
N CYS A 129 -3.40 0.32 -3.34
CA CYS A 129 -3.67 0.91 -2.04
C CYS A 129 -2.59 1.91 -1.60
N SER A 130 -1.30 1.56 -1.75
CA SER A 130 -0.20 2.44 -1.33
C SER A 130 -0.18 3.78 -2.07
N HIS A 131 -0.77 3.86 -3.25
CA HIS A 131 -0.80 5.08 -4.07
C HIS A 131 -2.15 5.81 -4.06
N ALA A 132 -3.25 5.11 -3.80
CA ALA A 132 -4.60 5.68 -3.82
C ALA A 132 -5.08 6.13 -2.44
N CYS A 133 -4.69 5.41 -1.38
CA CYS A 133 -5.20 5.64 -0.04
C CYS A 133 -4.47 6.80 0.64
N PHE A 134 -5.23 7.79 1.10
CA PHE A 134 -4.72 9.02 1.72
C PHE A 134 -4.14 8.82 3.14
N TYR A 135 -4.39 7.71 3.78
CA TYR A 135 -3.83 7.33 5.08
C TYR A 135 -2.95 6.09 5.01
N SER A 136 -2.56 5.64 3.82
CA SER A 136 -1.56 4.58 3.71
C SER A 136 -0.20 5.07 4.22
N ASP A 137 0.55 4.17 4.83
CA ASP A 137 1.89 4.43 5.34
C ASP A 137 2.81 5.03 4.26
N ALA A 138 2.74 4.50 3.05
CA ALA A 138 3.54 4.99 1.92
C ALA A 138 3.21 6.45 1.56
N THR A 139 1.92 6.79 1.45
CA THR A 139 1.48 8.15 1.10
C THR A 139 1.86 9.16 2.18
N VAL A 140 1.62 8.80 3.45
CA VAL A 140 1.90 9.68 4.59
C VAL A 140 3.40 9.93 4.77
N ILE A 141 4.23 8.88 4.68
CA ILE A 141 5.69 9.03 4.79
C ILE A 141 6.25 9.83 3.61
N THR A 142 5.75 9.60 2.39
CA THR A 142 6.21 10.33 1.20
C THR A 142 5.88 11.81 1.30
N SER A 143 4.65 12.18 1.64
CA SER A 143 4.24 13.58 1.77
C SER A 143 5.03 14.30 2.86
N ALA A 144 5.20 13.66 4.03
CA ALA A 144 6.01 14.20 5.12
C ALA A 144 7.48 14.39 4.70
N SER A 145 8.05 13.43 3.98
CA SER A 145 9.45 13.52 3.52
C SER A 145 9.67 14.61 2.46
N CYS A 146 8.64 14.91 1.66
CA CYS A 146 8.68 15.97 0.66
C CYS A 146 8.30 17.35 1.23
N GLY A 147 7.85 17.42 2.49
CA GLY A 147 7.41 18.68 3.12
C GLY A 147 6.14 19.27 2.50
N ILE A 148 5.26 18.42 1.96
CA ILE A 148 3.97 18.81 1.37
C ILE A 148 2.82 18.27 2.22
N GLU A 149 1.65 18.89 2.11
CA GLU A 149 0.45 18.37 2.75
C GLU A 149 0.04 17.03 2.17
N ASN A 150 -0.35 16.09 3.05
CA ASN A 150 -0.71 14.73 2.64
C ASN A 150 -1.86 14.71 1.63
N MET A 151 -2.86 15.57 1.80
CA MET A 151 -4.01 15.64 0.87
C MET A 151 -3.62 16.20 -0.49
N ASP A 152 -2.72 17.17 -0.57
CA ASP A 152 -2.22 17.70 -1.84
C ASP A 152 -1.47 16.64 -2.64
N HIS A 153 -0.66 15.82 -1.95
CA HIS A 153 -0.01 14.67 -2.55
C HIS A 153 -1.03 13.68 -3.13
N VAL A 154 -2.04 13.31 -2.36
CA VAL A 154 -3.09 12.38 -2.79
C VAL A 154 -3.87 12.92 -4.00
N TYR A 155 -4.33 14.16 -3.95
CA TYR A 155 -5.10 14.75 -5.05
C TYR A 155 -4.31 14.81 -6.36
N SER A 156 -3.00 15.06 -6.27
CA SER A 156 -2.14 15.05 -7.45
C SER A 156 -1.88 13.65 -8.01
N GLN A 157 -1.82 12.63 -7.15
CA GLN A 157 -1.49 11.25 -7.53
C GLN A 157 -2.72 10.43 -7.92
N LEU A 158 -3.89 10.68 -7.30
CA LEU A 158 -5.09 9.87 -7.47
C LEU A 158 -5.56 9.67 -8.92
N PRO A 159 -5.57 10.70 -9.81
CA PRO A 159 -5.97 10.51 -11.20
C PRO A 159 -5.10 9.49 -11.94
N TYR A 160 -3.78 9.55 -11.74
CA TYR A 160 -2.84 8.61 -12.37
C TYR A 160 -3.02 7.19 -11.83
N THR A 161 -3.27 7.07 -10.53
CA THR A 161 -3.49 5.78 -9.90
C THR A 161 -4.78 5.13 -10.39
N ILE A 162 -5.86 5.90 -10.56
CA ILE A 162 -7.13 5.40 -11.12
C ILE A 162 -6.95 4.94 -12.56
N ILE A 163 -6.29 5.74 -13.40
CA ILE A 163 -6.01 5.37 -14.80
C ILE A 163 -5.21 4.06 -14.84
N SER A 164 -4.16 3.96 -14.01
CA SER A 164 -3.34 2.75 -13.93
C SER A 164 -4.15 1.53 -13.46
N ALA A 165 -5.07 1.71 -12.50
CA ALA A 165 -5.95 0.64 -12.02
C ALA A 165 -6.93 0.16 -13.08
N VAL A 166 -7.48 1.07 -13.90
CA VAL A 166 -8.34 0.69 -15.03
C VAL A 166 -7.57 -0.12 -16.06
N ILE A 167 -6.37 0.34 -16.43
CA ILE A 167 -5.49 -0.39 -17.35
C ILE A 167 -5.13 -1.77 -16.78
N ALA A 168 -4.75 -1.84 -15.52
CA ALA A 168 -4.43 -3.11 -14.85
C ALA A 168 -5.64 -4.06 -14.82
N SER A 169 -6.85 -3.56 -14.54
CA SER A 169 -8.07 -4.37 -14.57
C SER A 169 -8.32 -4.98 -15.95
N ILE A 170 -8.13 -4.20 -17.02
CA ILE A 170 -8.27 -4.68 -18.40
C ILE A 170 -7.19 -5.73 -18.70
N LEU A 171 -5.95 -5.49 -18.29
CA LEU A 171 -4.84 -6.44 -18.51
C LEU A 171 -5.07 -7.76 -17.76
N PHE A 172 -5.58 -7.73 -16.52
CA PHE A 172 -5.93 -8.95 -15.78
C PHE A 172 -7.11 -9.68 -16.41
N LEU A 173 -8.09 -8.96 -16.96
CA LEU A 173 -9.17 -9.57 -17.73
C LEU A 173 -8.63 -10.29 -18.97
N VAL A 174 -7.80 -9.61 -19.76
CA VAL A 174 -7.17 -10.18 -20.97
C VAL A 174 -6.29 -11.38 -20.60
N SER A 175 -5.49 -11.27 -19.52
CA SER A 175 -4.67 -12.39 -19.03
C SER A 175 -5.51 -13.63 -18.67
N GLY A 176 -6.69 -13.45 -18.08
CA GLY A 176 -7.59 -14.56 -17.77
C GLY A 176 -8.22 -15.24 -18.97
N TYR A 177 -8.26 -14.58 -20.14
CA TYR A 177 -8.71 -15.19 -21.41
C TYR A 177 -7.57 -15.81 -22.21
N LEU A 178 -6.34 -15.35 -22.01
CA LEU A 178 -5.17 -15.85 -22.75
C LEU A 178 -4.52 -17.09 -22.13
N PHE A 179 -4.62 -17.21 -20.84
CA PHE A 179 -3.98 -18.25 -20.02
C PHE A 179 -4.99 -18.95 -19.12
#